data_838223145bda6b45eef8e5288fb79b13
#
_entry.id   838223145bda6b45eef8e5288fb79b13
#
_cell.length_a   1.000
_cell.length_b   1.000
_cell.length_c   1.000
_cell.angle_alpha   90.00
_cell.angle_beta   90.00
_cell.angle_gamma   90.00
#
_symmetry.space_group_name_H-M   'P 1'
#
loop_
_entity.id
_entity.type
_entity.pdbx_description
1 polymer ?
#
loop_
_entity_poly.entity_id
_entity_poly.type
_entity_poly.pdbx_seq_one_letter_code
_entity_poly.pdbx_strand_id
1 'polypeptide(L)'
;MKPEGIEKLSQGDDLINLNIHYRAAKIGDDSYSKKSYAIPVEITWNEIFRYLSPTMIVENSEENLLELLGECIEQSCIGTIRDFIKQKELKGASNRRAYGEELRLIIVQFRALKLIELSTKKHSASDTNIYWKLTPYGDQLMVELNAIEKVDS
;
A
#
# COMPACT_ATOMS: atom_id res chain seq x y z
N MET A 1 -18.49 8.72 13.01
CA MET A 1 -17.88 9.53 14.09
C MET A 1 -16.38 9.30 14.12
N LYS A 2 -15.61 10.37 14.09
CA LYS A 2 -14.15 10.30 14.09
C LYS A 2 -13.65 9.94 15.50
N PRO A 3 -12.81 8.90 15.66
CA PRO A 3 -12.25 8.54 16.97
C PRO A 3 -11.41 9.66 17.58
N GLU A 4 -11.36 9.70 18.90
CA GLU A 4 -10.51 10.65 19.62
C GLU A 4 -9.04 10.21 19.58
N GLY A 5 -8.14 11.20 19.63
CA GLY A 5 -6.70 10.95 19.78
C GLY A 5 -5.95 10.68 18.49
N ILE A 6 -6.62 10.70 17.33
CA ILE A 6 -5.96 10.44 16.05
C ILE A 6 -5.49 11.70 15.32
N GLU A 7 -5.81 12.88 15.85
CA GLU A 7 -5.55 14.16 15.17
C GLU A 7 -4.06 14.44 14.93
N LYS A 8 -3.20 13.87 15.78
CA LYS A 8 -1.76 14.06 15.68
C LYS A 8 -1.09 13.09 14.72
N LEU A 9 -1.84 12.11 14.22
CA LEU A 9 -1.30 11.08 13.34
C LEU A 9 -1.39 11.51 11.88
N SER A 10 -0.38 11.16 11.10
CA SER A 10 -0.41 11.34 9.65
C SER A 10 -1.55 10.54 9.06
N GLN A 11 -2.37 11.16 8.24
CA GLN A 11 -3.60 10.58 7.72
C GLN A 11 -4.15 11.38 6.53
N GLY A 12 -5.17 10.84 5.89
CA GLY A 12 -5.89 11.57 4.84
C GLY A 12 -5.01 11.85 3.64
N ASP A 13 -4.94 13.11 3.27
CA ASP A 13 -4.12 13.55 2.13
C ASP A 13 -2.67 13.84 2.50
N ASP A 14 -2.26 13.55 3.73
CA ASP A 14 -0.84 13.57 4.10
C ASP A 14 -0.07 12.57 3.27
N LEU A 15 1.15 12.95 2.86
CA LEU A 15 2.00 12.10 2.05
C LEU A 15 2.82 11.13 2.91
N ILE A 16 2.95 9.93 2.42
CA ILE A 16 3.91 8.95 2.92
C ILE A 16 5.02 8.78 1.89
N ASN A 17 6.25 8.81 2.35
CA ASN A 17 7.44 8.64 1.51
C ASN A 17 7.95 7.21 1.66
N LEU A 18 8.08 6.51 0.54
CA LEU A 18 8.49 5.12 0.50
C LEU A 18 9.59 4.93 -0.54
N ASN A 19 10.32 3.83 -0.42
CA ASN A 19 11.25 3.39 -1.45
C ASN A 19 10.75 2.08 -2.05
N ILE A 20 10.66 2.04 -3.38
CA ILE A 20 10.38 0.80 -4.10
C ILE A 20 11.71 0.25 -4.59
N HIS A 21 11.91 -1.06 -4.42
CA HIS A 21 13.17 -1.71 -4.79
C HIS A 21 13.04 -2.44 -6.11
N TYR A 22 13.93 -2.09 -7.04
CA TYR A 22 14.01 -2.70 -8.36
C TYR A 22 15.41 -3.26 -8.61
N ARG A 23 15.47 -4.30 -9.41
CA ARG A 23 16.74 -4.73 -9.98
C ARG A 23 16.72 -4.44 -11.47
N ALA A 24 17.80 -3.86 -11.95
CA ALA A 24 17.93 -3.49 -13.36
C ALA A 24 19.41 -3.40 -13.76
N ALA A 25 19.66 -3.50 -15.06
CA ALA A 25 20.98 -3.26 -15.63
C ALA A 25 20.97 -1.91 -16.33
N LYS A 26 22.14 -1.30 -16.50
CA LYS A 26 22.28 -0.10 -17.33
C LYS A 26 22.20 -0.47 -18.81
N ILE A 27 21.60 0.41 -19.62
CA ILE A 27 21.58 0.25 -21.07
C ILE A 27 23.02 0.25 -21.55
N GLY A 28 23.38 -0.76 -22.36
CA GLY A 28 24.77 -0.97 -22.82
C GLY A 28 25.54 -2.00 -22.03
N ASP A 29 25.13 -2.30 -20.80
CA ASP A 29 25.74 -3.34 -19.98
C ASP A 29 25.10 -4.70 -20.24
N ASP A 30 25.79 -5.75 -19.78
CA ASP A 30 25.28 -7.12 -19.83
C ASP A 30 24.05 -7.22 -18.90
N SER A 31 23.01 -7.91 -19.36
CA SER A 31 21.80 -8.16 -18.58
C SER A 31 22.06 -8.93 -17.28
N TYR A 32 23.20 -9.62 -17.19
CA TYR A 32 23.63 -10.27 -15.93
C TYR A 32 24.20 -9.29 -14.91
N SER A 33 24.48 -8.04 -15.31
CA SER A 33 25.03 -6.99 -14.43
C SER A 33 23.94 -6.20 -13.68
N LYS A 34 22.82 -6.84 -13.36
CA LYS A 34 21.72 -6.17 -12.64
C LYS A 34 22.14 -5.75 -11.23
N LYS A 35 21.77 -4.53 -10.88
CA LYS A 35 21.96 -3.96 -9.55
C LYS A 35 20.63 -3.61 -8.91
N SER A 36 20.63 -3.44 -7.59
CA SER A 36 19.45 -3.00 -6.86
C SER A 36 19.38 -1.47 -6.85
N TYR A 37 18.18 -0.95 -7.06
CA TYR A 37 17.89 0.49 -7.01
C TYR A 37 16.72 0.73 -6.07
N ALA A 38 16.84 1.76 -5.24
CA ALA A 38 15.74 2.24 -4.40
C ALA A 38 15.13 3.46 -5.08
N ILE A 39 13.86 3.36 -5.47
CA ILE A 39 13.15 4.44 -6.15
C ILE A 39 12.26 5.14 -5.12
N PRO A 40 12.54 6.42 -4.78
CA PRO A 40 11.69 7.14 -3.85
C PRO A 40 10.36 7.51 -4.48
N VAL A 41 9.28 7.24 -3.79
CA VAL A 41 7.92 7.52 -4.23
C VAL A 41 7.12 8.16 -3.11
N GLU A 42 6.08 8.91 -3.48
CA GLU A 42 5.15 9.54 -2.55
C GLU A 42 3.74 9.10 -2.89
N ILE A 43 2.94 8.84 -1.86
CA ILE A 43 1.54 8.46 -2.00
C ILE A 43 0.77 8.93 -0.77
N THR A 44 -0.51 9.27 -0.91
CA THR A 44 -1.34 9.66 0.22
C THR A 44 -1.90 8.44 0.95
N TRP A 45 -2.19 8.61 2.25
CA TRP A 45 -2.86 7.60 3.04
C TRP A 45 -4.23 7.26 2.45
N ASN A 46 -4.98 8.25 2.00
CA ASN A 46 -6.29 8.05 1.39
C ASN A 46 -6.22 7.20 0.13
N GLU A 47 -5.22 7.41 -0.70
CA GLU A 47 -5.04 6.62 -1.93
C GLU A 47 -4.78 5.15 -1.61
N ILE A 48 -3.94 4.88 -0.63
CA ILE A 48 -3.68 3.52 -0.17
C ILE A 48 -4.95 2.91 0.43
N PHE A 49 -5.62 3.62 1.33
CA PHE A 49 -6.79 3.10 2.02
C PHE A 49 -7.96 2.86 1.05
N ARG A 50 -8.14 3.74 0.07
CA ARG A 50 -9.14 3.54 -0.98
C ARG A 50 -8.93 2.23 -1.72
N TYR A 51 -7.68 1.90 -2.02
CA TYR A 51 -7.32 0.67 -2.74
C TYR A 51 -7.54 -0.59 -1.88
N LEU A 52 -7.10 -0.55 -0.63
CA LEU A 52 -7.11 -1.72 0.26
C LEU A 52 -8.45 -1.99 0.91
N SER A 53 -9.16 -0.93 1.31
CA SER A 53 -10.30 -1.06 2.21
C SER A 53 -11.43 -1.95 1.68
N PRO A 54 -11.78 -1.94 0.37
CA PRO A 54 -12.83 -2.85 -0.12
C PRO A 54 -12.52 -4.33 0.07
N THR A 55 -11.25 -4.69 0.20
CA THR A 55 -10.84 -6.09 0.41
C THR A 55 -11.00 -6.55 1.86
N MET A 56 -11.29 -5.62 2.77
CA MET A 56 -11.41 -5.88 4.21
C MET A 56 -12.84 -5.75 4.75
N ILE A 57 -13.84 -5.74 3.89
CA ILE A 57 -15.24 -5.61 4.33
C ILE A 57 -15.61 -6.74 5.30
N VAL A 58 -15.24 -7.97 4.99
CA VAL A 58 -15.37 -9.10 5.91
C VAL A 58 -14.07 -9.24 6.71
N GLU A 59 -13.01 -9.62 6.05
CA GLU A 59 -11.65 -9.66 6.59
C GLU A 59 -10.66 -9.98 5.48
N ASN A 60 -9.38 -9.70 5.71
CA ASN A 60 -8.32 -10.10 4.79
C ASN A 60 -7.06 -10.44 5.58
N SER A 61 -6.29 -11.40 5.10
CA SER A 61 -5.03 -11.78 5.74
C SER A 61 -3.99 -10.67 5.61
N GLU A 62 -3.16 -10.50 6.62
CA GLU A 62 -2.06 -9.54 6.59
C GLU A 62 -1.13 -9.80 5.41
N GLU A 63 -0.84 -11.08 5.14
CA GLU A 63 0.00 -11.47 4.01
C GLU A 63 -0.55 -10.97 2.68
N ASN A 64 -1.85 -11.18 2.45
CA ASN A 64 -2.50 -10.69 1.23
C ASN A 64 -2.54 -9.16 1.17
N LEU A 65 -2.76 -8.51 2.30
CA LEU A 65 -2.73 -7.04 2.37
C LEU A 65 -1.36 -6.48 2.01
N LEU A 66 -0.27 -7.13 2.43
CA LEU A 66 1.07 -6.71 2.07
C LEU A 66 1.33 -6.80 0.56
N GLU A 67 0.83 -7.85 -0.09
CA GLU A 67 0.91 -7.97 -1.55
C GLU A 67 0.12 -6.88 -2.24
N LEU A 68 -1.12 -6.64 -1.81
CA LEU A 68 -1.97 -5.60 -2.37
C LEU A 68 -1.39 -4.20 -2.15
N LEU A 69 -0.73 -3.96 -1.02
CA LEU A 69 -0.01 -2.71 -0.76
C LEU A 69 1.08 -2.49 -1.80
N GLY A 70 1.89 -3.50 -2.06
CA GLY A 70 2.93 -3.43 -3.07
C GLY A 70 2.37 -3.09 -4.45
N GLU A 71 1.29 -3.75 -4.85
CA GLU A 71 0.60 -3.47 -6.13
C GLU A 71 0.05 -2.05 -6.18
N CYS A 72 -0.58 -1.61 -5.12
CA CYS A 72 -1.15 -0.27 -5.01
C CYS A 72 -0.08 0.81 -5.22
N ILE A 73 1.02 0.69 -4.50
CA ILE A 73 2.11 1.66 -4.55
C ILE A 73 2.74 1.67 -5.95
N GLU A 74 2.99 0.50 -6.52
CA GLU A 74 3.56 0.39 -7.87
C GLU A 74 2.64 1.04 -8.92
N GLN A 75 1.35 0.73 -8.90
CA GLN A 75 0.39 1.30 -9.84
C GLN A 75 0.23 2.80 -9.67
N SER A 76 0.12 3.26 -8.43
CA SER A 76 -0.10 4.68 -8.12
C SER A 76 1.13 5.53 -8.45
N CYS A 77 2.31 4.95 -8.37
CA CYS A 77 3.58 5.66 -8.57
C CYS A 77 4.26 5.30 -9.89
N ILE A 78 3.54 4.69 -10.83
CA ILE A 78 4.12 4.17 -12.07
C ILE A 78 4.82 5.25 -12.89
N GLY A 79 4.31 6.47 -12.90
CA GLY A 79 4.94 7.60 -13.59
C GLY A 79 6.32 7.91 -13.03
N THR A 80 6.41 8.01 -11.71
CA THR A 80 7.67 8.26 -11.01
C THR A 80 8.67 7.14 -11.26
N ILE A 81 8.21 5.90 -11.24
CA ILE A 81 9.04 4.72 -11.49
C ILE A 81 9.61 4.75 -12.92
N ARG A 82 8.76 5.01 -13.91
CA ARG A 82 9.18 5.10 -15.32
C ARG A 82 10.17 6.22 -15.55
N ASP A 83 9.95 7.38 -14.94
CA ASP A 83 10.88 8.51 -15.05
C ASP A 83 12.23 8.18 -14.46
N PHE A 84 12.28 7.51 -13.31
CA PHE A 84 13.52 7.07 -12.69
C PHE A 84 14.29 6.10 -13.61
N ILE A 85 13.59 5.09 -14.15
CA ILE A 85 14.18 4.10 -15.04
C ILE A 85 14.77 4.79 -16.29
N LYS A 86 14.04 5.76 -16.85
CA LYS A 86 14.48 6.51 -18.02
C LYS A 86 15.69 7.39 -17.71
N GLN A 87 15.65 8.15 -16.62
CA GLN A 87 16.73 9.04 -16.22
C GLN A 87 18.03 8.29 -15.90
N LYS A 88 17.92 7.12 -15.29
CA LYS A 88 19.07 6.28 -14.98
C LYS A 88 19.50 5.39 -16.12
N GLU A 89 18.81 5.45 -17.25
CA GLU A 89 19.10 4.64 -18.44
C GLU A 89 19.16 3.15 -18.11
N LEU A 90 18.10 2.64 -17.46
CA LEU A 90 18.00 1.26 -17.00
C LEU A 90 17.21 0.39 -17.99
N LYS A 91 17.54 -0.90 -18.03
CA LYS A 91 16.82 -1.93 -18.80
C LYS A 91 16.56 -3.17 -17.95
N GLY A 92 15.55 -3.95 -18.35
CA GLY A 92 15.20 -5.19 -17.67
C GLY A 92 14.82 -5.00 -16.22
N ALA A 93 14.20 -3.86 -15.88
CA ALA A 93 13.81 -3.53 -14.54
C ALA A 93 12.73 -4.48 -14.03
N SER A 94 12.95 -5.08 -12.86
CA SER A 94 11.99 -5.95 -12.20
C SER A 94 11.82 -5.53 -10.76
N ASN A 95 10.55 -5.47 -10.32
CA ASN A 95 10.22 -5.11 -8.95
C ASN A 95 10.63 -6.23 -7.99
N ARG A 96 11.39 -5.87 -6.97
CA ARG A 96 11.74 -6.76 -5.86
C ARG A 96 10.75 -6.53 -4.74
N ARG A 97 9.68 -7.29 -4.73
CA ARG A 97 8.63 -7.20 -3.70
C ARG A 97 9.06 -7.79 -2.36
N ALA A 98 10.22 -7.41 -1.87
CA ALA A 98 10.69 -7.79 -0.53
C ALA A 98 10.31 -6.71 0.47
N TYR A 99 9.02 -6.46 0.61
CA TYR A 99 8.48 -5.35 1.38
C TYR A 99 8.19 -5.73 2.83
N GLY A 100 9.09 -6.32 3.55
CA GLY A 100 8.72 -6.79 4.88
C GLY A 100 8.23 -5.69 5.82
N GLU A 101 9.15 -4.86 6.28
CA GLU A 101 8.89 -3.99 7.43
C GLU A 101 8.22 -2.66 7.10
N GLU A 102 8.59 -2.00 6.01
CA GLU A 102 8.02 -0.69 5.64
C GLU A 102 6.51 -0.77 5.42
N LEU A 103 6.04 -1.81 4.73
CA LEU A 103 4.61 -1.97 4.45
C LEU A 103 3.82 -2.37 5.69
N ARG A 104 4.42 -3.10 6.63
CA ARG A 104 3.76 -3.41 7.90
C ARG A 104 3.48 -2.16 8.71
N LEU A 105 4.35 -1.15 8.63
CA LEU A 105 4.10 0.12 9.31
C LEU A 105 2.86 0.83 8.78
N ILE A 106 2.53 0.65 7.50
CA ILE A 106 1.28 1.17 6.93
C ILE A 106 0.07 0.51 7.60
N ILE A 107 0.11 -0.81 7.78
CA ILE A 107 -0.95 -1.53 8.49
C ILE A 107 -1.06 -1.06 9.94
N VAL A 108 0.07 -0.89 10.62
CA VAL A 108 0.11 -0.35 11.99
C VAL A 108 -0.52 1.04 12.04
N GLN A 109 -0.23 1.90 11.07
CA GLN A 109 -0.81 3.25 11.00
C GLN A 109 -2.33 3.19 10.85
N PHE A 110 -2.83 2.35 9.97
CA PHE A 110 -4.28 2.18 9.80
C PHE A 110 -4.94 1.67 11.08
N ARG A 111 -4.27 0.79 11.81
CA ARG A 111 -4.75 0.35 13.12
C ARG A 111 -4.74 1.50 14.13
N ALA A 112 -3.66 2.28 14.17
CA ALA A 112 -3.56 3.45 15.06
C ALA A 112 -4.64 4.50 14.77
N LEU A 113 -4.98 4.68 13.49
CA LEU A 113 -6.05 5.56 13.05
C LEU A 113 -7.44 5.00 13.30
N LYS A 114 -7.56 3.82 13.88
CA LYS A 114 -8.83 3.14 14.16
C LYS A 114 -9.64 2.82 12.90
N LEU A 115 -8.96 2.66 11.77
CA LEU A 115 -9.59 2.30 10.50
C LEU A 115 -9.76 0.78 10.36
N ILE A 116 -8.84 0.01 10.94
CA ILE A 116 -8.88 -1.45 10.93
C ILE A 116 -8.68 -2.00 12.34
N GLU A 117 -9.12 -3.23 12.53
CA GLU A 117 -8.96 -3.97 13.78
C GLU A 117 -8.72 -5.44 13.48
N LEU A 118 -8.22 -6.17 14.46
CA LEU A 118 -8.03 -7.62 14.32
C LEU A 118 -9.39 -8.30 14.16
N SER A 119 -9.47 -9.20 13.19
CA SER A 119 -10.67 -10.03 13.02
C SER A 119 -10.77 -11.03 14.17
N THR A 120 -12.00 -11.19 14.69
CA THR A 120 -12.33 -12.18 15.72
C THR A 120 -12.89 -13.46 15.12
N LYS A 121 -13.02 -13.53 13.80
CA LYS A 121 -13.52 -14.71 13.11
C LYS A 121 -12.58 -15.88 13.31
N LYS A 122 -13.14 -17.04 13.66
CA LYS A 122 -12.36 -18.25 13.86
C LYS A 122 -11.94 -18.87 12.53
N HIS A 123 -10.68 -19.26 12.46
CA HIS A 123 -10.09 -20.00 11.35
C HIS A 123 -9.68 -21.39 11.82
N SER A 124 -9.25 -22.25 10.90
CA SER A 124 -8.77 -23.56 11.27
C SER A 124 -7.54 -23.47 12.17
N ALA A 125 -7.33 -24.48 13.02
CA ALA A 125 -6.19 -24.50 13.95
C ALA A 125 -4.84 -24.49 13.23
N SER A 126 -4.78 -24.92 11.96
CA SER A 126 -3.57 -24.89 11.13
C SER A 126 -3.32 -23.53 10.49
N ASP A 127 -4.28 -22.62 10.53
CA ASP A 127 -4.14 -21.29 9.97
C ASP A 127 -3.51 -20.36 11.00
N THR A 128 -2.26 -19.97 10.76
CA THR A 128 -1.50 -19.08 11.64
C THR A 128 -1.50 -17.63 11.17
N ASN A 129 -2.29 -17.30 10.13
CA ASN A 129 -2.35 -15.95 9.58
C ASN A 129 -3.06 -14.98 10.53
N ILE A 130 -2.64 -13.72 10.47
CA ILE A 130 -3.32 -12.60 11.10
C ILE A 130 -4.33 -12.04 10.09
N TYR A 131 -5.56 -11.77 10.55
CA TYR A 131 -6.62 -11.23 9.71
C TYR A 131 -7.06 -9.87 10.23
N TRP A 132 -7.26 -8.94 9.31
CA TRP A 132 -7.69 -7.58 9.57
C TRP A 132 -9.07 -7.33 8.95
N LYS A 133 -9.88 -6.54 9.62
CA LYS A 133 -11.17 -6.09 9.11
C LYS A 133 -11.35 -4.60 9.36
N LEU A 134 -12.28 -3.99 8.64
CA LEU A 134 -12.62 -2.58 8.86
C LEU A 134 -13.33 -2.40 10.19
N THR A 135 -13.02 -1.31 10.90
CA THR A 135 -13.86 -0.81 11.97
C THR A 135 -15.09 -0.11 11.37
N PRO A 136 -16.13 0.19 12.15
CA PRO A 136 -17.23 1.03 11.64
C PRO A 136 -16.75 2.37 11.08
N TYR A 137 -15.76 3.00 11.69
CA TYR A 137 -15.16 4.23 11.20
C TYR A 137 -14.42 3.99 9.87
N GLY A 138 -13.65 2.89 9.77
CA GLY A 138 -12.96 2.51 8.54
C GLY A 138 -13.93 2.19 7.40
N ASP A 139 -15.02 1.52 7.69
CA ASP A 139 -16.07 1.23 6.71
C ASP A 139 -16.66 2.53 6.14
N GLN A 140 -16.95 3.49 7.01
CA GLN A 140 -17.46 4.80 6.59
C GLN A 140 -16.47 5.51 5.67
N LEU A 141 -15.21 5.55 6.04
CA LEU A 141 -14.17 6.18 5.20
C LEU A 141 -14.01 5.45 3.87
N MET A 142 -14.04 4.11 3.89
CA MET A 142 -14.00 3.32 2.66
C MET A 142 -15.11 3.74 1.69
N VAL A 143 -16.33 3.86 2.20
CA VAL A 143 -17.48 4.26 1.38
C VAL A 143 -17.26 5.67 0.81
N GLU A 144 -16.84 6.62 1.64
CA GLU A 144 -16.57 7.99 1.18
C GLU A 144 -15.52 8.06 0.08
N LEU A 145 -14.44 7.29 0.21
CA LEU A 145 -13.33 7.31 -0.75
C LEU A 145 -13.63 6.57 -2.05
N ASN A 146 -14.51 5.59 -2.00
CA ASN A 146 -14.80 4.73 -3.16
C ASN A 146 -16.12 5.03 -3.85
N ALA A 147 -17.01 5.81 -3.24
CA ALA A 147 -18.29 6.16 -3.84
C ALA A 147 -18.09 6.96 -5.12
N ILE A 148 -18.84 6.60 -6.13
CA ILE A 148 -18.77 7.27 -7.44
C ILE A 148 -19.78 8.41 -7.44
N GLU A 149 -19.27 9.62 -7.60
CA GLU A 149 -20.12 10.80 -7.67
C GLU A 149 -20.89 10.86 -8.98
N LYS A 150 -22.06 11.49 -8.92
CA LYS A 150 -22.88 11.73 -10.10
C LYS A 150 -22.16 12.71 -11.03
N VAL A 151 -22.07 12.33 -12.29
CA VAL A 151 -21.51 13.22 -13.31
C VAL A 151 -22.55 14.28 -13.68
N ASP A 152 -22.17 15.55 -13.59
CA ASP A 152 -23.00 16.65 -14.05
C ASP A 152 -23.06 16.64 -15.59
N SER A 153 -24.28 16.61 -16.11
CA SER A 153 -24.52 16.59 -17.55
C SER A 153 -24.62 18.02 -18.13
#